data_e94a001340183c9f17be7c279db24e05
#
_entry.id   e94a001340183c9f17be7c279db24e05
#
_cell.length_a   1.000
_cell.length_b   1.000
_cell.length_c   1.000
_cell.angle_alpha   90.00
_cell.angle_beta   90.00
_cell.angle_gamma   90.00
#
_symmetry.space_group_name_H-M   'P 1'
#
loop_
_entity.id
_entity.type
_entity.pdbx_description
1 polymer ?
#
loop_
_entity_poly.entity_id
_entity_poly.type
_entity_poly.pdbx_seq_one_letter_code
_entity_poly.pdbx_strand_id
1 'polypeptide(L)'
;MEFLGKNKEMGPMNMDGLLYSALVAGDLPAAWLITRHLVERAKTEQFSYATKFNCGLCFYQLEEYEKALSKLKRAEQLVSNEPDFDITERKLLLQALSKKGKMAVFLPLNPESSPKRYALIRIRWLMALSLIDLGRKQEAAPIIRFLSQYNIEV
;
A
#
# COMPACT_ATOMS: atom_id res chain seq x y z
N MET A 1 -10.24 13.66 -21.75
CA MET A 1 -9.53 14.22 -20.63
C MET A 1 -8.29 14.94 -21.11
N GLU A 2 -8.33 16.21 -20.93
CA GLU A 2 -7.28 17.08 -21.42
C GLU A 2 -5.91 16.72 -20.90
N PHE A 3 -5.80 16.52 -19.59
CA PHE A 3 -4.49 16.25 -19.01
C PHE A 3 -3.91 14.91 -19.44
N LEU A 4 -4.74 13.91 -19.70
CA LEU A 4 -4.25 12.64 -20.22
C LEU A 4 -3.73 12.79 -21.66
N GLY A 5 -4.38 13.61 -22.46
CA GLY A 5 -3.90 13.91 -23.79
C GLY A 5 -2.57 14.62 -23.80
N LYS A 6 -2.41 15.59 -22.91
CA LYS A 6 -1.15 16.32 -22.76
C LYS A 6 -0.03 15.46 -22.21
N ASN A 7 -0.37 14.42 -21.46
CA ASN A 7 0.60 13.58 -20.78
C ASN A 7 0.84 12.27 -21.49
N LYS A 8 0.57 12.20 -22.79
CA LYS A 8 0.73 10.96 -23.53
C LYS A 8 2.17 10.46 -23.58
N GLU A 9 3.14 11.35 -23.44
CA GLU A 9 4.54 10.95 -23.34
C GLU A 9 4.95 10.53 -21.92
N MET A 10 4.06 10.66 -20.96
CA MET A 10 4.31 10.18 -19.60
C MET A 10 4.28 8.66 -19.60
N GLY A 11 5.36 8.07 -19.12
CA GLY A 11 5.45 6.63 -18.99
C GLY A 11 4.74 6.09 -17.75
N PRO A 12 4.89 4.79 -17.48
CA PRO A 12 4.30 4.15 -16.30
C PRO A 12 4.68 4.82 -14.99
N MET A 13 5.89 5.42 -14.90
CA MET A 13 6.33 6.12 -13.68
C MET A 13 5.43 7.30 -13.34
N ASN A 14 4.92 7.99 -14.38
CA ASN A 14 4.02 9.11 -14.15
C ASN A 14 2.64 8.63 -13.68
N MET A 15 2.23 7.44 -14.13
CA MET A 15 0.98 6.84 -13.66
C MET A 15 1.07 6.46 -12.18
N ASP A 16 2.25 6.03 -11.72
CA ASP A 16 2.48 5.75 -10.30
C ASP A 16 2.23 7.00 -9.46
N GLY A 17 2.77 8.14 -9.91
CA GLY A 17 2.58 9.40 -9.23
C GLY A 17 1.14 9.88 -9.27
N LEU A 18 0.45 9.67 -10.39
CA LEU A 18 -0.97 10.02 -10.51
C LEU A 18 -1.83 9.21 -9.56
N LEU A 19 -1.55 7.90 -9.43
CA LEU A 19 -2.28 7.05 -8.49
C LEU A 19 -2.07 7.54 -7.06
N TYR A 20 -0.83 7.79 -6.69
CA TYR A 20 -0.51 8.30 -5.37
C TYR A 20 -1.26 9.61 -5.09
N SER A 21 -1.22 10.55 -6.02
CA SER A 21 -1.89 11.84 -5.88
C SER A 21 -3.41 11.72 -5.75
N ALA A 22 -4.01 10.83 -6.53
CA ALA A 22 -5.45 10.59 -6.46
C ALA A 22 -5.85 10.04 -5.08
N LEU A 23 -5.06 9.11 -4.55
CA LEU A 23 -5.32 8.52 -3.24
C LEU A 23 -5.12 9.56 -2.12
N VAL A 24 -4.10 10.39 -2.22
CA VAL A 24 -3.87 11.48 -1.26
C VAL A 24 -5.05 12.45 -1.25
N ALA A 25 -5.58 12.76 -2.42
CA ALA A 25 -6.72 13.67 -2.55
C ALA A 25 -8.05 13.03 -2.14
N GLY A 26 -8.07 11.74 -1.90
CA GLY A 26 -9.32 11.04 -1.60
C GLY A 26 -10.22 10.87 -2.82
N ASP A 27 -9.66 11.00 -4.02
CA ASP A 27 -10.41 10.86 -5.27
C ASP A 27 -10.42 9.39 -5.69
N LEU A 28 -11.31 8.63 -5.09
CA LEU A 28 -11.38 7.19 -5.34
C LEU A 28 -11.75 6.85 -6.78
N PRO A 29 -12.69 7.55 -7.45
CA PRO A 29 -12.95 7.27 -8.85
C PRO A 29 -11.71 7.44 -9.74
N ALA A 30 -10.94 8.50 -9.56
CA ALA A 30 -9.70 8.70 -10.31
C ALA A 30 -8.69 7.61 -9.99
N ALA A 31 -8.52 7.28 -8.71
CA ALA A 31 -7.61 6.21 -8.29
C ALA A 31 -8.00 4.87 -8.92
N TRP A 32 -9.28 4.58 -8.99
CA TRP A 32 -9.79 3.35 -9.60
C TRP A 32 -9.44 3.28 -11.10
N LEU A 33 -9.69 4.36 -11.83
CA LEU A 33 -9.39 4.39 -13.26
C LEU A 33 -7.90 4.19 -13.52
N ILE A 34 -7.06 4.83 -12.72
CA ILE A 34 -5.61 4.68 -12.85
C ILE A 34 -5.18 3.26 -12.49
N THR A 35 -5.70 2.72 -11.39
CA THR A 35 -5.39 1.35 -10.97
C THR A 35 -5.77 0.34 -12.05
N ARG A 36 -6.97 0.48 -12.61
CA ARG A 36 -7.43 -0.39 -13.67
C ARG A 36 -6.49 -0.34 -14.87
N HIS A 37 -6.08 0.86 -15.25
CA HIS A 37 -5.16 1.06 -16.36
C HIS A 37 -3.81 0.37 -16.09
N LEU A 38 -3.26 0.54 -14.88
CA LEU A 38 -1.99 -0.08 -14.51
C LEU A 38 -2.09 -1.61 -14.51
N VAL A 39 -3.18 -2.15 -13.99
CA VAL A 39 -3.35 -3.60 -13.90
C VAL A 39 -3.58 -4.23 -15.27
N GLU A 40 -4.34 -3.58 -16.15
CA GLU A 40 -4.67 -4.15 -17.47
C GLU A 40 -3.54 -4.00 -18.49
N ARG A 41 -2.81 -2.89 -18.46
CA ARG A 41 -1.84 -2.57 -19.51
C ARG A 41 -0.42 -2.93 -19.20
N ALA A 42 -0.05 -2.89 -17.96
CA ALA A 42 1.33 -3.07 -17.58
C ALA A 42 1.52 -4.36 -16.84
N LYS A 43 2.70 -4.93 -16.99
CA LYS A 43 3.09 -6.08 -16.19
C LYS A 43 3.32 -5.59 -14.77
N THR A 44 2.51 -6.09 -13.85
CA THR A 44 2.53 -5.61 -12.46
C THR A 44 3.87 -5.82 -11.77
N GLU A 45 4.66 -6.79 -12.22
CA GLU A 45 5.99 -7.04 -11.68
C GLU A 45 7.00 -5.94 -12.01
N GLN A 46 6.65 -5.03 -12.92
CA GLN A 46 7.50 -3.88 -13.26
C GLN A 46 7.29 -2.70 -12.31
N PHE A 47 6.25 -2.75 -11.49
CA PHE A 47 5.95 -1.65 -10.58
C PHE A 47 6.61 -1.85 -9.24
N SER A 48 6.91 -0.73 -8.57
CA SER A 48 7.48 -0.74 -7.24
C SER A 48 6.53 -1.32 -6.20
N TYR A 49 7.07 -1.67 -5.05
CA TYR A 49 6.28 -2.14 -3.92
C TYR A 49 5.26 -1.07 -3.48
N ALA A 50 5.63 0.21 -3.57
CA ALA A 50 4.72 1.30 -3.21
C ALA A 50 3.52 1.36 -4.15
N THR A 51 3.74 1.24 -5.46
CA THR A 51 2.66 1.24 -6.44
C THR A 51 1.76 0.03 -6.28
N LYS A 52 2.35 -1.15 -6.04
CA LYS A 52 1.56 -2.35 -5.76
C LYS A 52 0.71 -2.19 -4.50
N PHE A 53 1.28 -1.59 -3.46
CA PHE A 53 0.52 -1.27 -2.26
C PHE A 53 -0.64 -0.32 -2.58
N ASN A 54 -0.37 0.74 -3.34
CA ASN A 54 -1.39 1.73 -3.68
C ASN A 54 -2.54 1.12 -4.50
N CYS A 55 -2.23 0.21 -5.41
CA CYS A 55 -3.26 -0.56 -6.11
C CYS A 55 -4.08 -1.40 -5.12
N GLY A 56 -3.41 -2.07 -4.20
CA GLY A 56 -4.07 -2.84 -3.16
C GLY A 56 -4.96 -1.98 -2.28
N LEU A 57 -4.48 -0.79 -1.92
CA LEU A 57 -5.26 0.16 -1.12
C LEU A 57 -6.53 0.59 -1.87
N CYS A 58 -6.40 0.86 -3.16
CA CYS A 58 -7.56 1.22 -3.98
C CYS A 58 -8.60 0.10 -3.99
N PHE A 59 -8.16 -1.14 -4.21
CA PHE A 59 -9.06 -2.29 -4.17
C PHE A 59 -9.70 -2.46 -2.78
N TYR A 60 -8.92 -2.25 -1.72
CA TYR A 60 -9.45 -2.37 -0.36
C TYR A 60 -10.57 -1.35 -0.11
N GLN A 61 -10.36 -0.12 -0.52
CA GLN A 61 -11.36 0.94 -0.35
C GLN A 61 -12.63 0.69 -1.18
N LEU A 62 -12.51 -0.12 -2.24
CA LEU A 62 -13.66 -0.55 -3.04
C LEU A 62 -14.25 -1.87 -2.55
N GLU A 63 -13.79 -2.35 -1.39
CA GLU A 63 -14.25 -3.61 -0.79
C GLU A 63 -13.97 -4.84 -1.65
N GLU A 64 -12.99 -4.74 -2.55
CA GLU A 64 -12.50 -5.85 -3.37
C GLU A 64 -11.30 -6.50 -2.65
N TYR A 65 -11.59 -7.16 -1.53
CA TYR A 65 -10.56 -7.62 -0.59
C TYR A 65 -9.65 -8.70 -1.17
N GLU A 66 -10.17 -9.60 -2.00
CA GLU A 66 -9.34 -10.62 -2.64
C GLU A 66 -8.32 -10.01 -3.59
N LYS A 67 -8.75 -9.06 -4.39
CA LYS A 67 -7.86 -8.36 -5.31
C LYS A 67 -6.84 -7.52 -4.54
N ALA A 68 -7.27 -6.86 -3.47
CA ALA A 68 -6.38 -6.12 -2.60
C ALA A 68 -5.29 -7.04 -2.05
N LEU A 69 -5.69 -8.18 -1.49
CA LEU A 69 -4.76 -9.14 -0.91
C LEU A 69 -3.74 -9.64 -1.94
N SER A 70 -4.19 -9.92 -3.16
CA SER A 70 -3.30 -10.35 -4.24
C SER A 70 -2.20 -9.34 -4.52
N LYS A 71 -2.57 -8.05 -4.64
CA LYS A 71 -1.59 -6.99 -4.90
C LYS A 71 -0.65 -6.78 -3.72
N LEU A 72 -1.19 -6.85 -2.51
CA LEU A 72 -0.41 -6.68 -1.29
C LEU A 72 0.61 -7.81 -1.10
N LYS A 73 0.25 -9.04 -1.42
CA LYS A 73 1.19 -10.17 -1.35
C LYS A 73 2.37 -9.97 -2.29
N ARG A 74 2.13 -9.46 -3.48
CA ARG A 74 3.20 -9.16 -4.43
C ARG A 74 4.11 -8.05 -3.92
N ALA A 75 3.52 -7.02 -3.32
CA ALA A 75 4.30 -5.94 -2.70
C ALA A 75 5.16 -6.48 -1.55
N GLU A 76 4.58 -7.32 -0.71
CA GLU A 76 5.29 -7.93 0.41
C GLU A 76 6.53 -8.69 -0.02
N GLN A 77 6.41 -9.46 -1.10
CA GLN A 77 7.54 -10.25 -1.61
C GLN A 77 8.76 -9.38 -1.94
N LEU A 78 8.54 -8.14 -2.34
CA LEU A 78 9.62 -7.24 -2.72
C LEU A 78 10.35 -6.64 -1.51
N VAL A 79 9.75 -6.65 -0.34
CA VAL A 79 10.32 -6.00 0.85
C VAL A 79 10.37 -6.91 2.09
N SER A 80 10.05 -8.19 1.96
CA SER A 80 9.96 -9.08 3.10
C SER A 80 11.29 -9.35 3.81
N ASN A 81 12.41 -9.19 3.10
CA ASN A 81 13.74 -9.46 3.65
C ASN A 81 14.46 -8.22 4.18
N GLU A 82 13.76 -7.09 4.27
CA GLU A 82 14.39 -5.86 4.75
C GLU A 82 14.69 -5.96 6.25
N PRO A 83 15.85 -5.47 6.67
CA PRO A 83 16.20 -5.50 8.10
C PRO A 83 15.31 -4.57 8.91
N ASP A 84 15.16 -4.89 10.19
CA ASP A 84 14.38 -4.06 11.09
C ASP A 84 15.09 -2.72 11.33
N PHE A 85 14.34 -1.77 11.87
CA PHE A 85 14.87 -0.46 12.28
C PHE A 85 15.82 -0.62 13.46
N ASP A 86 16.79 0.29 13.55
CA ASP A 86 17.57 0.42 14.79
C ASP A 86 16.67 0.99 15.90
N ILE A 87 17.22 1.04 17.11
CA ILE A 87 16.43 1.45 18.29
C ILE A 87 15.90 2.87 18.14
N THR A 88 16.70 3.78 17.62
CA THR A 88 16.31 5.18 17.46
C THR A 88 15.22 5.34 16.41
N GLU A 89 15.42 4.72 15.25
CA GLU A 89 14.44 4.74 14.17
C GLU A 89 13.11 4.14 14.61
N ARG A 90 13.17 3.02 15.31
CA ARG A 90 11.98 2.34 15.81
C ARG A 90 11.18 3.23 16.77
N LYS A 91 11.88 3.91 17.67
CA LYS A 91 11.25 4.82 18.63
C LYS A 91 10.53 5.96 17.92
N LEU A 92 11.18 6.56 16.92
CA LEU A 92 10.58 7.65 16.14
C LEU A 92 9.36 7.17 15.35
N LEU A 93 9.47 5.97 14.78
CA LEU A 93 8.36 5.37 14.04
C LEU A 93 7.15 5.16 14.95
N LEU A 94 7.37 4.58 16.13
CA LEU A 94 6.28 4.32 17.07
C LEU A 94 5.59 5.61 17.49
N GLN A 95 6.36 6.68 17.72
CA GLN A 95 5.79 7.98 18.04
C GLN A 95 4.93 8.53 16.89
N ALA A 96 5.44 8.43 15.67
CA ALA A 96 4.73 8.92 14.49
C ALA A 96 3.43 8.14 14.26
N LEU A 97 3.48 6.82 14.40
CA LEU A 97 2.30 5.98 14.23
C LEU A 97 1.24 6.26 15.30
N SER A 98 1.67 6.49 16.56
CA SER A 98 0.71 6.77 17.61
C SER A 98 -0.05 8.08 17.38
N LYS A 99 0.58 9.05 16.74
CA LYS A 99 -0.08 10.32 16.41
C LYS A 99 -1.13 10.17 15.31
N LYS A 100 -0.88 9.31 14.33
CA LYS A 100 -1.82 9.07 13.22
C LYS A 100 -2.91 8.09 13.59
N GLY A 101 -2.62 7.17 14.49
CA GLY A 101 -3.57 6.14 14.87
C GLY A 101 -3.88 5.18 13.73
N LYS A 102 -5.05 4.58 13.81
CA LYS A 102 -5.46 3.55 12.84
C LYS A 102 -5.64 4.08 11.42
N MET A 103 -5.83 5.37 11.27
CA MET A 103 -6.00 5.95 9.93
C MET A 103 -4.72 5.87 9.09
N ALA A 104 -3.57 5.71 9.75
CA ALA A 104 -2.30 5.60 9.04
C ALA A 104 -2.30 4.48 7.99
N VAL A 105 -3.03 3.40 8.25
CA VAL A 105 -3.05 2.24 7.33
C VAL A 105 -3.64 2.59 5.97
N PHE A 106 -4.49 3.60 5.91
CA PHE A 106 -5.16 3.98 4.66
C PHE A 106 -4.45 5.09 3.89
N LEU A 107 -3.28 5.51 4.37
CA LEU A 107 -2.50 6.50 3.62
C LEU A 107 -1.72 5.81 2.50
N PRO A 108 -1.67 6.39 1.32
CA PRO A 108 -0.88 5.79 0.24
C PRO A 108 0.61 5.91 0.50
N LEU A 109 1.39 5.05 -0.16
CA LEU A 109 2.85 5.11 -0.10
C LEU A 109 3.37 5.89 -1.30
N ASN A 110 4.30 6.82 -1.02
CA ASN A 110 4.94 7.58 -2.09
C ASN A 110 5.89 6.66 -2.89
N PRO A 111 5.68 6.49 -4.21
CA PRO A 111 6.53 5.60 -5.01
C PRO A 111 8.01 5.98 -5.02
N GLU A 112 8.33 7.24 -4.76
CA GLU A 112 9.69 7.75 -4.86
C GLU A 112 10.45 7.73 -3.53
N SER A 113 9.75 7.73 -2.40
CA SER A 113 10.41 8.00 -1.13
C SER A 113 9.98 7.15 0.06
N SER A 114 9.24 6.07 -0.16
CA SER A 114 8.81 5.24 0.97
C SER A 114 9.91 4.25 1.39
N PRO A 115 10.42 4.34 2.62
CA PRO A 115 11.40 3.37 3.11
C PRO A 115 10.84 1.96 3.10
N LYS A 116 11.66 0.98 2.70
CA LYS A 116 11.19 -0.39 2.50
C LYS A 116 10.66 -1.05 3.77
N ARG A 117 11.34 -0.86 4.90
CA ARG A 117 10.87 -1.47 6.16
C ARG A 117 9.54 -0.87 6.61
N TYR A 118 9.38 0.43 6.46
CA TYR A 118 8.11 1.09 6.73
C TYR A 118 7.02 0.58 5.79
N ALA A 119 7.35 0.44 4.52
CA ALA A 119 6.42 -0.11 3.54
C ALA A 119 5.98 -1.53 3.92
N LEU A 120 6.90 -2.37 4.40
CA LEU A 120 6.57 -3.72 4.84
C LEU A 120 5.51 -3.70 5.96
N ILE A 121 5.68 -2.81 6.93
CA ILE A 121 4.71 -2.67 8.02
C ILE A 121 3.35 -2.29 7.47
N ARG A 122 3.31 -1.32 6.58
CA ARG A 122 2.06 -0.82 6.00
C ARG A 122 1.40 -1.87 5.12
N ILE A 123 2.17 -2.58 4.33
CA ILE A 123 1.68 -3.66 3.48
C ILE A 123 1.04 -4.75 4.33
N ARG A 124 1.75 -5.21 5.35
CA ARG A 124 1.24 -6.28 6.23
C ARG A 124 0.02 -5.83 7.03
N TRP A 125 -0.02 -4.57 7.44
CA TRP A 125 -1.18 -4.04 8.15
C TRP A 125 -2.44 -4.13 7.28
N LEU A 126 -2.34 -3.65 6.04
CA LEU A 126 -3.48 -3.71 5.14
C LEU A 126 -3.83 -5.16 4.74
N MET A 127 -2.82 -6.04 4.64
CA MET A 127 -3.06 -7.47 4.43
C MET A 127 -3.88 -8.06 5.58
N ALA A 128 -3.53 -7.74 6.81
CA ALA A 128 -4.26 -8.24 7.97
C ALA A 128 -5.71 -7.79 7.94
N LEU A 129 -5.95 -6.51 7.64
CA LEU A 129 -7.31 -6.00 7.53
C LEU A 129 -8.09 -6.69 6.41
N SER A 130 -7.45 -6.90 5.26
CA SER A 130 -8.09 -7.59 4.13
C SER A 130 -8.48 -9.01 4.52
N LEU A 131 -7.61 -9.72 5.21
CA LEU A 131 -7.88 -11.08 5.67
C LEU A 131 -9.01 -11.12 6.68
N ILE A 132 -9.04 -10.16 7.61
CA ILE A 132 -10.12 -10.06 8.60
C ILE A 132 -11.45 -9.81 7.89
N ASP A 133 -11.46 -8.88 6.93
CA ASP A 133 -12.69 -8.57 6.19
C ASP A 133 -13.16 -9.74 5.33
N LEU A 134 -12.24 -10.63 4.93
CA LEU A 134 -12.58 -11.86 4.23
C LEU A 134 -12.99 -13.01 5.17
N GLY A 135 -12.94 -12.79 6.49
CA GLY A 135 -13.22 -13.82 7.46
C GLY A 135 -12.10 -14.84 7.65
N ARG A 136 -10.90 -14.52 7.20
CA ARG A 136 -9.74 -15.44 7.22
C ARG A 136 -8.81 -15.10 8.39
N LYS A 137 -9.35 -15.14 9.59
CA LYS A 137 -8.65 -14.72 10.80
C LYS A 137 -7.40 -15.54 11.11
N GLN A 138 -7.42 -16.84 10.81
CA GLN A 138 -6.26 -17.68 11.08
C GLN A 138 -5.05 -17.29 10.26
N GLU A 139 -5.27 -16.88 9.01
CA GLU A 139 -4.19 -16.40 8.16
C GLU A 139 -3.68 -15.02 8.59
N ALA A 140 -4.54 -14.22 9.20
CA ALA A 140 -4.16 -12.91 9.72
C ALA A 140 -3.32 -13.00 10.99
N ALA A 141 -3.48 -14.05 11.78
CA ALA A 141 -2.86 -14.14 13.11
C ALA A 141 -1.34 -13.94 13.13
N PRO A 142 -0.55 -14.60 12.27
CA PRO A 142 0.90 -14.35 12.27
C PRO A 142 1.25 -12.90 11.88
N ILE A 143 0.46 -12.30 11.01
CA ILE A 143 0.67 -10.91 10.61
C ILE A 143 0.37 -9.97 11.77
N ILE A 144 -0.70 -10.24 12.50
CA ILE A 144 -1.07 -9.45 13.68
C ILE A 144 0.03 -9.53 14.74
N ARG A 145 0.64 -10.71 14.95
CA ARG A 145 1.78 -10.84 15.86
C ARG A 145 2.97 -10.01 15.42
N PHE A 146 3.25 -9.99 14.12
CA PHE A 146 4.31 -9.13 13.60
C PHE A 146 4.01 -7.66 13.90
N LEU A 147 2.78 -7.22 13.66
CA LEU A 147 2.37 -5.82 13.85
C LEU A 147 2.40 -5.40 15.32
N SER A 148 2.14 -6.33 16.23
CA SER A 148 2.15 -6.02 17.66
C SER A 148 3.52 -5.58 18.16
N GLN A 149 4.59 -5.96 17.47
CA GLN A 149 5.94 -5.49 17.78
C GLN A 149 6.08 -3.98 17.62
N TYR A 150 5.20 -3.37 16.84
CA TYR A 150 5.19 -1.93 16.57
C TYR A 150 4.02 -1.24 17.26
N ASN A 151 3.41 -1.90 18.25
CA ASN A 151 2.24 -1.38 18.97
C ASN A 151 1.05 -1.09 18.04
N ILE A 152 0.94 -1.83 16.96
CA ILE A 152 -0.17 -1.69 16.02
C ILE A 152 -1.24 -2.72 16.36
N GLU A 153 -2.43 -2.22 16.67
CA GLU A 153 -3.61 -3.05 16.88
C GLU A 153 -4.43 -3.09 15.60
N VAL A 154 -4.88 -4.28 15.25
CA VAL A 154 -5.63 -4.47 14.01
C VAL A 154 -7.11 -4.64 14.27
#